data_b64bb3b4f9d22d341bef90d228d653eb
#
_entry.id   b64bb3b4f9d22d341bef90d228d653eb
#
_cell.length_a   1.000
_cell.length_b   1.000
_cell.length_c   1.000
_cell.angle_alpha   90.00
_cell.angle_beta   90.00
_cell.angle_gamma   90.00
#
_symmetry.space_group_name_H-M   'P 1'
#
loop_
_entity.id
_entity.type
_entity.pdbx_description
1 polymer ?
#
loop_
_entity_poly.entity_id
_entity_poly.type
_entity_poly.pdbx_seq_one_letter_code
_entity_poly.pdbx_strand_id
1 'polypeptide(L)'
;PVPGRNDECWCGSGRKYKKCHIDIDARLQQCYDQGLEVPYRSLLKTAADIEGIKRSAAINIGVLDYVAERIAPGVTTEQIDQWVHDYTVEHGGIPADLGFEGYPKSVCTSVNEEVCHGIPSVDVVLREGDIVNVDCSTILDGYYSDSSRMFCIGAVDPERERLGARDQGVRPKGLEAIKPWGFLGDVGAAVNAHAEANGYSV
;
A
#
# COMPACT_ATOMS: atom_id res chain seq x y z
N PRO A 1 -25.35 2.23 15.77
CA PRO A 1 -26.27 1.27 16.44
C PRO A 1 -26.37 -0.03 15.64
N VAL A 2 -26.54 -1.16 16.32
CA VAL A 2 -26.75 -2.45 15.68
C VAL A 2 -28.20 -2.47 15.15
N PRO A 3 -28.45 -2.80 13.85
CA PRO A 3 -29.80 -2.91 13.33
C PRO A 3 -30.60 -3.99 14.02
N GLY A 4 -31.91 -3.82 14.09
CA GLY A 4 -32.80 -4.90 14.49
C GLY A 4 -32.79 -6.04 13.46
N ARG A 5 -33.12 -7.27 13.89
CA ARG A 5 -33.04 -8.49 13.07
C ARG A 5 -33.73 -8.37 11.70
N ASN A 6 -34.81 -7.59 11.62
CA ASN A 6 -35.59 -7.41 10.38
C ASN A 6 -35.31 -6.09 9.65
N ASP A 7 -34.52 -5.20 10.22
CA ASP A 7 -34.14 -3.94 9.60
C ASP A 7 -33.21 -4.15 8.40
N GLU A 8 -33.01 -3.12 7.61
CA GLU A 8 -32.00 -3.14 6.56
C GLU A 8 -30.60 -3.30 7.15
N CYS A 9 -29.75 -4.04 6.45
CA CYS A 9 -28.38 -4.25 6.88
C CYS A 9 -27.57 -2.96 6.76
N TRP A 10 -26.75 -2.67 7.73
CA TRP A 10 -25.86 -1.51 7.78
C TRP A 10 -24.90 -1.40 6.57
N CYS A 11 -24.67 -2.49 5.82
CA CYS A 11 -23.76 -2.52 4.67
C CYS A 11 -24.34 -1.90 3.39
N GLY A 12 -25.57 -1.38 3.41
CA GLY A 12 -26.21 -0.77 2.26
C GLY A 12 -26.67 -1.74 1.15
N SER A 13 -26.64 -3.06 1.41
CA SER A 13 -27.04 -4.08 0.41
C SER A 13 -28.54 -4.19 0.15
N GLY A 14 -29.38 -3.45 0.90
CA GLY A 14 -30.83 -3.56 0.87
C GLY A 14 -31.40 -4.87 1.44
N ARG A 15 -30.54 -5.79 1.92
CA ARG A 15 -30.98 -7.03 2.55
C ARG A 15 -31.33 -6.80 4.02
N LYS A 16 -32.23 -7.63 4.55
CA LYS A 16 -32.48 -7.67 6.00
C LYS A 16 -31.23 -8.12 6.76
N TYR A 17 -30.94 -7.47 7.87
CA TYR A 17 -29.76 -7.74 8.68
C TYR A 17 -29.58 -9.23 9.02
N LYS A 18 -30.67 -9.93 9.40
CA LYS A 18 -30.64 -11.40 9.68
C LYS A 18 -30.26 -12.29 8.50
N LYS A 19 -30.32 -11.75 7.26
CA LYS A 19 -29.97 -12.48 6.03
C LYS A 19 -28.66 -11.93 5.41
N CYS A 20 -27.93 -11.11 6.14
CA CYS A 20 -26.74 -10.45 5.66
C CYS A 20 -25.58 -10.55 6.67
N HIS A 21 -25.51 -9.67 7.67
CA HIS A 21 -24.33 -9.55 8.54
C HIS A 21 -24.57 -9.96 10.00
N ILE A 22 -25.75 -10.43 10.40
CA ILE A 22 -26.03 -10.78 11.81
C ILE A 22 -25.07 -11.84 12.37
N ASP A 23 -24.75 -12.88 11.59
CA ASP A 23 -23.87 -13.95 12.04
C ASP A 23 -22.40 -13.49 12.05
N ILE A 24 -22.02 -12.61 11.12
CA ILE A 24 -20.69 -11.99 11.07
C ILE A 24 -20.49 -11.10 12.30
N ASP A 25 -21.46 -10.23 12.59
CA ASP A 25 -21.40 -9.33 13.74
C ASP A 25 -21.39 -10.12 15.07
N ALA A 26 -22.16 -11.21 15.15
CA ALA A 26 -22.16 -12.09 16.32
C ALA A 26 -20.78 -12.75 16.54
N ARG A 27 -20.13 -13.19 15.45
CA ARG A 27 -18.78 -13.75 15.53
C ARG A 27 -17.72 -12.71 15.91
N LEU A 28 -17.81 -11.50 15.37
CA LEU A 28 -16.92 -10.39 15.76
C LEU A 28 -17.09 -10.06 17.25
N GLN A 29 -18.34 -10.06 17.76
CA GLN A 29 -18.60 -9.85 19.17
C GLN A 29 -17.96 -10.96 20.03
N GLN A 30 -18.05 -12.22 19.62
CA GLN A 30 -17.37 -13.34 20.31
C GLN A 30 -15.85 -13.16 20.34
N CYS A 31 -15.23 -12.71 19.24
CA CYS A 31 -13.80 -12.40 19.20
C CYS A 31 -13.45 -11.26 20.18
N TYR A 32 -14.25 -10.20 20.20
CA TYR A 32 -14.07 -9.08 21.13
C TYR A 32 -14.19 -9.54 22.60
N ASP A 33 -15.18 -10.37 22.93
CA ASP A 33 -15.40 -10.90 24.27
C ASP A 33 -14.24 -11.81 24.73
N GLN A 34 -13.47 -12.36 23.78
CA GLN A 34 -12.24 -13.13 24.04
C GLN A 34 -10.99 -12.23 24.17
N GLY A 35 -11.13 -10.91 24.10
CA GLY A 35 -10.05 -9.95 24.21
C GLY A 35 -9.25 -9.76 22.91
N LEU A 36 -9.77 -10.19 21.77
CA LEU A 36 -9.16 -9.95 20.46
C LEU A 36 -9.54 -8.56 19.94
N GLU A 37 -8.62 -7.90 19.26
CA GLU A 37 -8.93 -6.71 18.49
C GLU A 37 -9.79 -7.08 17.28
N VAL A 38 -10.90 -6.36 17.11
CA VAL A 38 -11.78 -6.52 15.96
C VAL A 38 -11.91 -5.20 15.20
N PRO A 39 -12.04 -5.23 13.87
CA PRO A 39 -12.14 -4.02 13.09
C PRO A 39 -13.43 -3.27 13.39
N TYR A 40 -13.36 -1.94 13.47
CA TYR A 40 -14.55 -1.09 13.48
C TYR A 40 -15.34 -1.25 12.18
N ARG A 41 -16.66 -1.13 12.23
CA ARG A 41 -17.51 -1.20 11.02
C ARG A 41 -17.13 -0.21 9.94
N SER A 42 -16.63 0.97 10.31
CA SER A 42 -16.15 1.98 9.37
C SER A 42 -14.95 1.51 8.52
N LEU A 43 -14.24 0.49 8.97
CA LEU A 43 -13.14 -0.12 8.21
C LEU A 43 -13.62 -1.18 7.22
N LEU A 44 -14.86 -1.69 7.38
CA LEU A 44 -15.40 -2.70 6.48
C LEU A 44 -15.85 -2.02 5.17
N LYS A 45 -15.32 -2.49 4.06
CA LYS A 45 -15.56 -1.89 2.74
C LYS A 45 -16.73 -2.55 2.04
N THR A 46 -17.58 -1.73 1.42
CA THR A 46 -18.62 -2.17 0.50
C THR A 46 -18.04 -2.43 -0.90
N ALA A 47 -18.85 -3.02 -1.80
CA ALA A 47 -18.43 -3.18 -3.19
C ALA A 47 -18.15 -1.81 -3.86
N ALA A 48 -18.90 -0.77 -3.52
CA ALA A 48 -18.69 0.58 -4.04
C ALA A 48 -17.37 1.18 -3.54
N ASP A 49 -17.01 0.96 -2.26
CA ASP A 49 -15.73 1.40 -1.71
C ASP A 49 -14.56 0.69 -2.41
N ILE A 50 -14.69 -0.62 -2.67
CA ILE A 50 -13.67 -1.39 -3.38
C ILE A 50 -13.46 -0.83 -4.80
N GLU A 51 -14.52 -0.48 -5.52
CA GLU A 51 -14.40 0.15 -6.85
C GLU A 51 -13.79 1.56 -6.75
N GLY A 52 -14.08 2.32 -5.70
CA GLY A 52 -13.41 3.60 -5.41
C GLY A 52 -11.90 3.42 -5.21
N ILE A 53 -11.50 2.47 -4.37
CA ILE A 53 -10.10 2.14 -4.12
C ILE A 53 -9.40 1.70 -5.41
N LYS A 54 -10.05 0.88 -6.25
CA LYS A 54 -9.47 0.46 -7.54
C LYS A 54 -9.22 1.62 -8.49
N ARG A 55 -10.12 2.63 -8.54
CA ARG A 55 -9.90 3.83 -9.36
C ARG A 55 -8.70 4.63 -8.86
N SER A 56 -8.57 4.82 -7.54
CA SER A 56 -7.38 5.45 -6.95
C SER A 56 -6.12 4.65 -7.28
N ALA A 57 -6.15 3.32 -7.11
CA ALA A 57 -5.04 2.43 -7.39
C ALA A 57 -4.60 2.47 -8.86
N ALA A 58 -5.52 2.69 -9.81
CA ALA A 58 -5.17 2.82 -11.23
C ALA A 58 -4.26 4.04 -11.49
N ILE A 59 -4.52 5.16 -10.82
CA ILE A 59 -3.64 6.34 -10.89
C ILE A 59 -2.30 6.02 -10.23
N ASN A 60 -2.31 5.45 -9.05
CA ASN A 60 -1.12 5.13 -8.27
C ASN A 60 -0.16 4.17 -9.02
N ILE A 61 -0.71 3.12 -9.65
CA ILE A 61 0.08 2.22 -10.50
C ILE A 61 0.63 2.96 -11.72
N GLY A 62 -0.20 3.81 -12.36
CA GLY A 62 0.22 4.62 -13.49
C GLY A 62 1.36 5.58 -13.17
N VAL A 63 1.39 6.15 -11.96
CA VAL A 63 2.53 6.94 -11.45
C VAL A 63 3.81 6.12 -11.48
N LEU A 64 3.80 4.90 -10.92
CA LEU A 64 4.97 4.05 -10.85
C LEU A 64 5.44 3.58 -12.25
N ASP A 65 4.51 3.38 -13.18
CA ASP A 65 4.84 3.08 -14.58
C ASP A 65 5.46 4.31 -15.28
N TYR A 66 4.92 5.51 -15.02
CA TYR A 66 5.46 6.77 -15.54
C TYR A 66 6.87 7.03 -15.03
N VAL A 67 7.16 6.76 -13.75
CA VAL A 67 8.51 6.83 -13.17
C VAL A 67 9.42 5.78 -13.82
N ALA A 68 8.95 4.54 -14.01
CA ALA A 68 9.74 3.46 -14.61
C ALA A 68 10.30 3.78 -16.00
N GLU A 69 9.55 4.54 -16.78
CA GLU A 69 9.97 4.97 -18.14
C GLU A 69 11.06 6.05 -18.14
N ARG A 70 11.28 6.73 -17.01
CA ARG A 70 12.10 7.96 -16.92
C ARG A 70 13.26 7.86 -15.97
N ILE A 71 13.18 6.97 -14.99
CA ILE A 71 14.20 6.82 -13.96
C ILE A 71 15.50 6.28 -14.57
N ALA A 72 16.61 6.98 -14.33
CA ALA A 72 17.91 6.65 -14.90
C ALA A 72 19.05 7.28 -14.07
N PRO A 73 20.30 6.87 -14.26
CA PRO A 73 21.43 7.59 -13.69
C PRO A 73 21.39 9.07 -14.05
N GLY A 74 21.65 9.94 -13.08
CA GLY A 74 21.60 11.40 -13.21
C GLY A 74 20.27 12.06 -12.85
N VAL A 75 19.21 11.28 -12.67
CA VAL A 75 17.92 11.78 -12.15
C VAL A 75 18.07 12.09 -10.66
N THR A 76 17.53 13.21 -10.22
CA THR A 76 17.44 13.53 -8.78
C THR A 76 16.16 12.96 -8.19
N THR A 77 16.17 12.67 -6.89
CA THR A 77 14.94 12.23 -6.20
C THR A 77 13.89 13.34 -6.19
N GLU A 78 14.29 14.62 -6.25
CA GLU A 78 13.37 15.76 -6.44
C GLU A 78 12.64 15.70 -7.79
N GLN A 79 13.29 15.26 -8.87
CA GLN A 79 12.63 15.08 -10.16
C GLN A 79 11.58 13.95 -10.10
N ILE A 80 11.84 12.90 -9.33
CA ILE A 80 10.86 11.84 -9.09
C ILE A 80 9.64 12.40 -8.36
N ASP A 81 9.84 13.21 -7.32
CA ASP A 81 8.76 13.88 -6.60
C ASP A 81 7.89 14.72 -7.53
N GLN A 82 8.52 15.52 -8.40
CA GLN A 82 7.81 16.34 -9.38
C GLN A 82 6.98 15.49 -10.35
N TRP A 83 7.53 14.38 -10.85
CA TRP A 83 6.80 13.46 -11.73
C TRP A 83 5.61 12.83 -11.05
N VAL A 84 5.78 12.37 -9.80
CA VAL A 84 4.70 11.77 -9.00
C VAL A 84 3.60 12.79 -8.75
N HIS A 85 3.96 13.99 -8.33
CA HIS A 85 3.02 15.08 -8.09
C HIS A 85 2.21 15.40 -9.36
N ASP A 86 2.90 15.71 -10.45
CA ASP A 86 2.26 16.19 -11.67
C ASP A 86 1.36 15.13 -12.29
N TYR A 87 1.84 13.90 -12.40
CA TYR A 87 1.02 12.78 -12.91
C TYR A 87 -0.23 12.57 -12.07
N THR A 88 -0.10 12.55 -10.74
CA THR A 88 -1.23 12.34 -9.83
C THR A 88 -2.29 13.44 -10.01
N VAL A 89 -1.86 14.70 -10.04
CA VAL A 89 -2.76 15.87 -10.18
C VAL A 89 -3.40 15.91 -11.58
N GLU A 90 -2.65 15.65 -12.64
CA GLU A 90 -3.16 15.60 -14.02
C GLU A 90 -4.26 14.54 -14.20
N HIS A 91 -4.20 13.44 -13.42
CA HIS A 91 -5.21 12.38 -13.44
C HIS A 91 -6.34 12.59 -12.41
N GLY A 92 -6.40 13.77 -11.77
CA GLY A 92 -7.46 14.15 -10.83
C GLY A 92 -7.29 13.59 -9.41
N GLY A 93 -6.15 12.98 -9.11
CA GLY A 93 -5.79 12.52 -7.78
C GLY A 93 -5.12 13.60 -6.93
N ILE A 94 -4.92 13.29 -5.67
CA ILE A 94 -4.17 14.10 -4.71
C ILE A 94 -3.04 13.21 -4.16
N PRO A 95 -1.76 13.64 -4.21
CA PRO A 95 -0.69 12.94 -3.52
C PRO A 95 -0.97 12.91 -2.02
N ALA A 96 -1.15 11.73 -1.44
CA ALA A 96 -1.60 11.60 -0.06
C ALA A 96 -0.48 11.90 0.96
N ASP A 97 0.77 11.71 0.56
CA ASP A 97 1.93 11.95 1.42
C ASP A 97 2.15 13.45 1.67
N LEU A 98 1.85 14.30 0.66
CA LEU A 98 2.11 15.73 0.72
C LEU A 98 1.30 16.41 1.82
N GLY A 99 1.97 16.90 2.84
CA GLY A 99 1.39 17.57 3.99
C GLY A 99 0.92 16.63 5.10
N PHE A 100 0.96 15.30 4.89
CA PHE A 100 0.61 14.34 5.94
C PHE A 100 1.62 14.43 7.09
N GLU A 101 1.14 14.76 8.29
CA GLU A 101 1.96 15.00 9.49
C GLU A 101 3.14 15.95 9.26
N GLY A 102 3.02 16.86 8.28
CA GLY A 102 4.06 17.82 7.91
C GLY A 102 5.08 17.29 6.91
N TYR A 103 4.87 16.12 6.31
CA TYR A 103 5.75 15.59 5.26
C TYR A 103 5.75 16.52 4.04
N PRO A 104 6.93 16.94 3.51
CA PRO A 104 7.00 18.06 2.56
C PRO A 104 6.88 17.66 1.09
N LYS A 105 6.76 16.36 0.78
CA LYS A 105 6.87 15.81 -0.56
C LYS A 105 5.69 14.92 -0.93
N SER A 106 5.54 14.60 -2.21
CA SER A 106 4.45 13.79 -2.77
C SER A 106 4.75 12.30 -2.83
N VAL A 107 5.97 11.90 -2.46
CA VAL A 107 6.48 10.54 -2.58
C VAL A 107 7.62 10.33 -1.59
N CYS A 108 7.85 9.11 -1.16
CA CYS A 108 9.08 8.70 -0.48
C CYS A 108 10.04 8.06 -1.49
N THR A 109 11.33 8.45 -1.43
CA THR A 109 12.38 7.92 -2.30
C THR A 109 13.55 7.44 -1.44
N SER A 110 13.59 6.14 -1.15
CA SER A 110 14.59 5.56 -0.26
C SER A 110 15.70 4.91 -1.09
N VAL A 111 16.89 5.50 -1.05
CA VAL A 111 18.04 5.12 -1.89
C VAL A 111 19.02 4.28 -1.09
N ASN A 112 19.39 3.12 -1.60
CA ASN A 112 20.39 2.19 -1.05
C ASN A 112 20.07 1.79 0.40
N GLU A 113 20.82 2.31 1.39
CA GLU A 113 20.69 2.00 2.81
C GLU A 113 19.52 2.70 3.52
N GLU A 114 18.85 3.63 2.88
CA GLU A 114 17.60 4.20 3.43
C GLU A 114 16.50 3.15 3.40
N VAL A 115 16.03 2.74 4.58
CA VAL A 115 15.04 1.66 4.70
C VAL A 115 13.66 2.09 4.18
N CYS A 116 13.20 3.29 4.58
CA CYS A 116 11.92 3.86 4.17
C CYS A 116 11.88 5.38 4.42
N HIS A 117 10.85 6.04 3.88
CA HIS A 117 10.51 7.45 4.09
C HIS A 117 11.64 8.44 3.70
N GLY A 118 12.51 8.06 2.75
CA GLY A 118 13.52 8.97 2.19
C GLY A 118 12.85 10.21 1.58
N ILE A 119 13.30 11.42 2.00
CA ILE A 119 12.71 12.68 1.54
C ILE A 119 13.38 13.09 0.22
N PRO A 120 12.63 13.26 -0.87
CA PRO A 120 13.15 13.75 -2.14
C PRO A 120 13.94 15.05 -2.02
N SER A 121 15.11 15.11 -2.68
CA SER A 121 16.02 16.24 -2.65
C SER A 121 16.73 16.45 -4.00
N VAL A 122 17.06 17.70 -4.33
CA VAL A 122 17.91 18.06 -5.47
C VAL A 122 19.35 17.58 -5.31
N ASP A 123 19.78 17.35 -4.06
CA ASP A 123 21.14 16.94 -3.74
C ASP A 123 21.35 15.43 -3.86
N VAL A 124 20.26 14.64 -3.91
CA VAL A 124 20.31 13.20 -4.05
C VAL A 124 20.12 12.84 -5.53
N VAL A 125 21.25 12.57 -6.19
CA VAL A 125 21.32 12.22 -7.62
C VAL A 125 21.56 10.72 -7.75
N LEU A 126 20.66 10.02 -8.43
CA LEU A 126 20.78 8.58 -8.69
C LEU A 126 21.99 8.28 -9.57
N ARG A 127 22.73 7.23 -9.24
CA ARG A 127 23.95 6.78 -9.90
C ARG A 127 23.79 5.36 -10.43
N GLU A 128 24.61 5.00 -11.39
CA GLU A 128 24.77 3.62 -11.81
C GLU A 128 25.08 2.72 -10.61
N GLY A 129 24.33 1.62 -10.46
CA GLY A 129 24.48 0.68 -9.34
C GLY A 129 23.62 0.98 -8.12
N ASP A 130 22.89 2.11 -8.08
CA ASP A 130 21.95 2.39 -7.01
C ASP A 130 20.68 1.52 -7.13
N ILE A 131 20.05 1.28 -5.99
CA ILE A 131 18.66 0.83 -5.91
C ILE A 131 17.85 1.92 -5.22
N VAL A 132 16.61 2.14 -5.65
CA VAL A 132 15.72 3.10 -5.02
C VAL A 132 14.30 2.54 -4.92
N ASN A 133 13.74 2.61 -3.73
CA ASN A 133 12.32 2.36 -3.52
C ASN A 133 11.56 3.68 -3.71
N VAL A 134 10.62 3.68 -4.65
CA VAL A 134 9.68 4.79 -4.87
C VAL A 134 8.34 4.37 -4.31
N ASP A 135 7.87 5.08 -3.30
CA ASP A 135 6.68 4.74 -2.51
C ASP A 135 5.74 5.94 -2.49
N CYS A 136 4.55 5.76 -3.04
CA CYS A 136 3.60 6.84 -3.21
C CYS A 136 2.17 6.41 -2.89
N SER A 137 1.43 7.33 -2.30
CA SER A 137 0.02 7.16 -1.99
C SER A 137 -0.83 8.18 -2.74
N THR A 138 -1.99 7.75 -3.20
CA THR A 138 -2.93 8.57 -3.98
C THR A 138 -4.31 8.61 -3.32
N ILE A 139 -4.92 9.78 -3.30
CA ILE A 139 -6.33 9.95 -2.94
C ILE A 139 -7.12 10.33 -4.19
N LEU A 140 -8.20 9.58 -4.48
CA LEU A 140 -9.16 9.93 -5.51
C LEU A 140 -10.58 9.80 -4.94
N ASP A 141 -11.37 10.89 -5.00
CA ASP A 141 -12.76 10.91 -4.47
C ASP A 141 -12.86 10.45 -3.00
N GLY A 142 -11.81 10.68 -2.18
CA GLY A 142 -11.74 10.24 -0.79
C GLY A 142 -11.30 8.78 -0.59
N TYR A 143 -10.98 8.05 -1.65
CA TYR A 143 -10.43 6.70 -1.60
C TYR A 143 -8.92 6.70 -1.72
N TYR A 144 -8.25 6.00 -0.82
CA TYR A 144 -6.80 5.90 -0.76
C TYR A 144 -6.31 4.66 -1.49
N SER A 145 -5.18 4.79 -2.15
CA SER A 145 -4.35 3.69 -2.64
C SER A 145 -2.90 3.97 -2.32
N ASP A 146 -2.15 2.92 -2.08
CA ASP A 146 -0.76 2.98 -1.68
C ASP A 146 0.00 1.84 -2.35
N SER A 147 1.16 2.14 -2.92
CA SER A 147 2.07 1.14 -3.50
C SER A 147 3.46 1.68 -3.69
N SER A 148 4.41 0.76 -3.61
CA SER A 148 5.82 1.05 -3.86
C SER A 148 6.41 0.13 -4.92
N ARG A 149 7.52 0.58 -5.51
CA ARG A 149 8.31 -0.21 -6.46
C ARG A 149 9.79 0.05 -6.26
N MET A 150 10.55 -1.05 -6.22
CA MET A 150 12.01 -1.01 -6.25
C MET A 150 12.51 -0.85 -7.69
N PHE A 151 13.40 0.10 -7.91
CA PHE A 151 14.07 0.33 -9.18
C PHE A 151 15.57 0.09 -9.05
N CYS A 152 16.14 -0.65 -9.98
CA CYS A 152 17.59 -0.77 -10.16
C CYS A 152 18.06 0.30 -11.16
N ILE A 153 19.05 1.08 -10.80
CA ILE A 153 19.55 2.19 -11.62
C ILE A 153 20.76 1.69 -12.40
N GLY A 154 20.55 1.42 -13.69
CA GLY A 154 21.55 0.81 -14.54
C GLY A 154 21.93 -0.60 -14.10
N ALA A 155 23.21 -0.96 -14.19
CA ALA A 155 23.72 -2.26 -13.76
C ALA A 155 24.03 -2.22 -12.25
N VAL A 156 23.28 -3.00 -11.48
CA VAL A 156 23.47 -3.17 -10.04
C VAL A 156 24.24 -4.45 -9.74
N ASP A 157 24.83 -4.55 -8.54
CA ASP A 157 25.49 -5.79 -8.17
C ASP A 157 24.46 -6.94 -7.98
N PRO A 158 24.89 -8.22 -8.14
CA PRO A 158 23.97 -9.36 -8.09
C PRO A 158 23.26 -9.55 -6.76
N GLU A 159 23.77 -8.99 -5.64
CA GLU A 159 23.13 -9.10 -4.34
C GLU A 159 21.94 -8.13 -4.24
N ARG A 160 22.13 -6.89 -4.70
CA ARG A 160 21.07 -5.88 -4.80
C ARG A 160 19.98 -6.30 -5.79
N GLU A 161 20.38 -6.86 -6.94
CA GLU A 161 19.43 -7.41 -7.92
C GLU A 161 18.59 -8.54 -7.32
N ARG A 162 19.22 -9.45 -6.56
CA ARG A 162 18.51 -10.52 -5.83
C ARG A 162 17.55 -9.98 -4.79
N LEU A 163 17.92 -8.92 -4.06
CA LEU A 163 17.02 -8.27 -3.09
C LEU A 163 15.76 -7.77 -3.82
N GLY A 164 15.91 -6.98 -4.87
CA GLY A 164 14.79 -6.45 -5.65
C GLY A 164 13.93 -7.54 -6.30
N ALA A 165 14.52 -8.60 -6.84
CA ALA A 165 13.79 -9.72 -7.43
C ALA A 165 13.02 -10.55 -6.38
N ARG A 166 13.55 -10.68 -5.17
CA ARG A 166 12.92 -11.41 -4.06
C ARG A 166 11.82 -10.62 -3.40
N ASP A 167 11.92 -9.29 -3.37
CA ASP A 167 10.84 -8.41 -2.94
C ASP A 167 9.56 -8.66 -3.75
N GLN A 168 9.68 -8.95 -5.04
CA GLN A 168 8.54 -9.38 -5.87
C GLN A 168 7.91 -10.70 -5.38
N GLY A 169 8.64 -11.56 -4.69
CA GLY A 169 8.14 -12.80 -4.08
C GLY A 169 7.46 -12.61 -2.72
N VAL A 170 7.80 -11.55 -2.00
CA VAL A 170 7.27 -11.25 -0.65
C VAL A 170 5.77 -10.93 -0.71
N ARG A 171 5.35 -10.09 -1.64
CA ARG A 171 3.94 -9.68 -1.79
C ARG A 171 2.98 -10.85 -2.00
N PRO A 172 3.24 -11.81 -2.91
CA PRO A 172 2.42 -13.00 -3.04
C PRO A 172 2.32 -13.81 -1.75
N LYS A 173 3.40 -13.96 -0.99
CA LYS A 173 3.40 -14.70 0.28
C LYS A 173 2.56 -14.04 1.35
N GLY A 174 2.65 -12.72 1.48
CA GLY A 174 1.77 -11.96 2.36
C GLY A 174 0.29 -12.11 1.98
N LEU A 175 -0.02 -12.00 0.68
CA LEU A 175 -1.39 -12.17 0.18
C LEU A 175 -1.93 -13.59 0.37
N GLU A 176 -1.13 -14.64 0.17
CA GLU A 176 -1.49 -16.04 0.40
C GLU A 176 -1.85 -16.32 1.86
N ALA A 177 -1.30 -15.56 2.81
CA ALA A 177 -1.59 -15.68 4.24
C ALA A 177 -2.96 -15.10 4.62
N ILE A 178 -3.53 -14.21 3.79
CA ILE A 178 -4.83 -13.60 4.04
C ILE A 178 -5.94 -14.65 3.91
N LYS A 179 -6.61 -14.91 5.01
CA LYS A 179 -7.74 -15.86 5.05
C LYS A 179 -8.91 -15.22 5.79
N PRO A 180 -10.15 -15.52 5.40
CA PRO A 180 -11.30 -15.11 6.18
C PRO A 180 -11.14 -15.56 7.64
N TRP A 181 -11.28 -14.62 8.58
CA TRP A 181 -11.13 -14.85 10.03
C TRP A 181 -9.70 -15.18 10.49
N GLY A 182 -8.69 -14.95 9.65
CA GLY A 182 -7.27 -14.94 10.03
C GLY A 182 -6.91 -13.66 10.79
N PHE A 183 -5.71 -13.63 11.31
CA PHE A 183 -5.20 -12.44 12.00
C PHE A 183 -4.41 -11.56 11.03
N LEU A 184 -4.44 -10.24 11.24
CA LEU A 184 -3.62 -9.30 10.48
C LEU A 184 -2.11 -9.63 10.60
N GLY A 185 -1.68 -10.08 11.78
CA GLY A 185 -0.31 -10.52 12.04
C GLY A 185 0.16 -11.72 11.22
N ASP A 186 -0.76 -12.53 10.66
CA ASP A 186 -0.41 -13.67 9.81
C ASP A 186 0.31 -13.20 8.53
N VAL A 187 -0.05 -12.01 8.03
CA VAL A 187 0.59 -11.39 6.86
C VAL A 187 2.04 -11.04 7.18
N GLY A 188 2.27 -10.32 8.28
CA GLY A 188 3.62 -9.96 8.72
C GLY A 188 4.48 -11.19 9.02
N ALA A 189 3.91 -12.20 9.69
CA ALA A 189 4.60 -13.45 9.97
C ALA A 189 5.03 -14.19 8.69
N ALA A 190 4.16 -14.23 7.66
CA ALA A 190 4.48 -14.86 6.38
C ALA A 190 5.59 -14.10 5.62
N VAL A 191 5.55 -12.77 5.65
CA VAL A 191 6.59 -11.90 5.06
C VAL A 191 7.92 -12.13 5.77
N ASN A 192 7.94 -12.07 7.11
CA ASN A 192 9.15 -12.27 7.90
C ASN A 192 9.77 -13.66 7.65
N ALA A 193 8.96 -14.71 7.71
CA ALA A 193 9.43 -16.08 7.45
C ALA A 193 10.03 -16.23 6.04
N HIS A 194 9.45 -15.57 5.04
CA HIS A 194 10.01 -15.57 3.68
C HIS A 194 11.34 -14.82 3.61
N ALA A 195 11.46 -13.67 4.24
CA ALA A 195 12.70 -12.90 4.29
C ALA A 195 13.82 -13.70 4.96
N GLU A 196 13.56 -14.25 6.15
CA GLU A 196 14.53 -15.07 6.91
C GLU A 196 14.98 -16.30 6.13
N ALA A 197 14.06 -17.03 5.46
CA ALA A 197 14.37 -18.19 4.63
C ALA A 197 15.29 -17.83 3.45
N ASN A 198 15.37 -16.56 3.08
CA ASN A 198 16.23 -16.04 2.02
C ASN A 198 17.46 -15.31 2.54
N GLY A 199 17.70 -15.32 3.86
CA GLY A 199 18.87 -14.70 4.50
C GLY A 199 18.76 -13.20 4.71
N TYR A 200 17.53 -12.67 4.73
CA TYR A 200 17.23 -11.26 5.01
C TYR A 200 16.45 -11.13 6.33
N SER A 201 16.35 -9.92 6.83
CA SER A 201 15.48 -9.53 7.96
C SER A 201 14.42 -8.51 7.51
N VAL A 202 13.36 -8.40 8.26
CA VAL A 202 12.32 -7.38 8.12
C VAL A 202 12.38 -6.45 9.31
#